data_13628086192066d8c1dea66f1fbdc7c4
#
_entry.id   13628086192066d8c1dea66f1fbdc7c4
#
_cell.length_a   1.000
_cell.length_b   1.000
_cell.length_c   1.000
_cell.angle_alpha   90.00
_cell.angle_beta   90.00
_cell.angle_gamma   90.00
#
_symmetry.space_group_name_H-M   'P 1'
#
loop_
_entity.id
_entity.type
_entity.pdbx_description
1 polymer ?
#
loop_
_entity_poly.entity_id
_entity_poly.type
_entity_poly.pdbx_seq_one_letter_code
_entity_poly.pdbx_strand_id
1 'polypeptide(L)'
;MRKLMMAGCMALLLSSQPLKAQETFREMQYSPQSTVFTLNAPSRPTLRLYRAGRGGKQYKKMKMKQVGDNRWSIEVKGDLKGVFYTFDIGRGETPGVFAKAVSCNGGRAAVVDMRDTNPAGWENDRRLTTKSMADLVLYELHHRDFSIDPSSGLVNKGKFLALTEKKAIAHLKALGVNAVHILPSYDFASIDEAKYDTPQYNWGYDPLNYNVPEGSYSFDAELPTRRIL
;
A
#
# COMPACT_ATOMS: atom_id res chain seq x y z
N MET A 1 -52.89 -34.66 -44.54
CA MET A 1 -52.93 -33.98 -43.21
C MET A 1 -51.50 -33.81 -42.70
N ARG A 2 -50.95 -32.57 -42.85
CA ARG A 2 -49.62 -32.20 -42.37
C ARG A 2 -49.78 -31.46 -41.03
N LYS A 3 -49.24 -32.03 -39.95
CA LYS A 3 -49.20 -31.38 -38.63
C LYS A 3 -48.00 -30.42 -38.60
N LEU A 4 -48.33 -29.15 -38.43
CA LEU A 4 -47.34 -28.08 -38.20
C LEU A 4 -46.91 -28.13 -36.73
N MET A 5 -45.64 -28.43 -36.45
CA MET A 5 -45.07 -28.28 -35.13
C MET A 5 -44.57 -26.83 -34.96
N MET A 6 -45.23 -26.06 -34.09
CA MET A 6 -44.73 -24.78 -33.62
C MET A 6 -43.68 -25.02 -32.58
N ALA A 7 -42.41 -24.67 -32.90
CA ALA A 7 -41.32 -24.58 -31.94
C ALA A 7 -41.39 -23.22 -31.24
N GLY A 8 -41.73 -23.23 -29.95
CA GLY A 8 -41.70 -22.03 -29.11
C GLY A 8 -40.29 -21.65 -28.78
N CYS A 9 -39.81 -20.51 -29.28
CA CYS A 9 -38.59 -19.89 -28.80
C CYS A 9 -38.82 -19.30 -27.41
N MET A 10 -38.29 -19.95 -26.39
CA MET A 10 -38.24 -19.42 -25.04
C MET A 10 -37.09 -18.46 -24.94
N ALA A 11 -37.36 -17.17 -25.01
CA ALA A 11 -36.37 -16.11 -24.79
C ALA A 11 -35.99 -16.09 -23.31
N LEU A 12 -34.78 -16.53 -22.98
CA LEU A 12 -34.17 -16.31 -21.67
C LEU A 12 -33.85 -14.81 -21.53
N LEU A 13 -34.69 -14.11 -20.80
CA LEU A 13 -34.37 -12.77 -20.29
C LEU A 13 -33.30 -12.92 -19.20
N LEU A 14 -32.02 -12.83 -19.58
CA LEU A 14 -30.92 -12.62 -18.65
C LEU A 14 -31.10 -11.21 -18.06
N SER A 15 -31.66 -11.12 -16.86
CA SER A 15 -31.65 -9.90 -16.07
C SER A 15 -30.20 -9.56 -15.75
N SER A 16 -29.63 -8.58 -16.44
CA SER A 16 -28.37 -7.98 -16.09
C SER A 16 -28.54 -7.20 -14.78
N GLN A 17 -28.38 -7.88 -13.67
CA GLN A 17 -28.21 -7.21 -12.39
C GLN A 17 -26.93 -6.39 -12.50
N PRO A 18 -26.95 -5.07 -12.19
CA PRO A 18 -25.72 -4.29 -12.15
C PRO A 18 -24.79 -4.95 -11.13
N LEU A 19 -23.58 -5.34 -11.57
CA LEU A 19 -22.53 -5.77 -10.68
C LEU A 19 -22.36 -4.65 -9.65
N LYS A 20 -22.86 -4.87 -8.42
CA LYS A 20 -22.51 -4.00 -7.30
C LYS A 20 -21.00 -4.02 -7.21
N ALA A 21 -20.37 -2.86 -7.34
CA ALA A 21 -18.94 -2.72 -7.12
C ALA A 21 -18.62 -3.40 -5.78
N GLN A 22 -17.79 -4.43 -5.84
CA GLN A 22 -17.42 -5.18 -4.65
C GLN A 22 -16.76 -4.21 -3.69
N GLU A 23 -17.36 -3.98 -2.53
CA GLU A 23 -16.85 -3.03 -1.54
C GLU A 23 -15.43 -3.45 -1.17
N THR A 24 -14.46 -2.60 -1.50
CA THR A 24 -13.05 -2.89 -1.27
C THR A 24 -12.82 -3.03 0.23
N PHE A 25 -12.37 -4.20 0.67
CA PHE A 25 -12.07 -4.46 2.07
C PHE A 25 -10.99 -3.50 2.58
N ARG A 26 -11.25 -2.83 3.70
CA ARG A 26 -10.32 -1.89 4.34
C ARG A 26 -10.13 -2.28 5.80
N GLU A 27 -8.90 -2.60 6.17
CA GLU A 27 -8.56 -2.90 7.57
C GLU A 27 -8.65 -1.68 8.48
N MET A 28 -8.42 -0.49 7.96
CA MET A 28 -8.48 0.76 8.70
C MET A 28 -9.21 1.82 7.87
N GLN A 29 -10.18 2.47 8.48
CA GLN A 29 -10.91 3.61 7.91
C GLN A 29 -10.87 4.75 8.92
N TYR A 30 -10.14 5.79 8.58
CA TYR A 30 -9.94 6.94 9.43
C TYR A 30 -10.91 8.07 9.11
N SER A 31 -11.40 8.72 10.18
CA SER A 31 -11.95 10.07 10.18
C SER A 31 -11.51 10.81 11.45
N PRO A 32 -11.56 12.15 11.50
CA PRO A 32 -11.24 12.90 12.72
C PRO A 32 -12.14 12.55 13.92
N GLN A 33 -13.35 12.06 13.66
CA GLN A 33 -14.32 11.72 14.71
C GLN A 33 -14.14 10.29 15.23
N SER A 34 -13.68 9.37 14.38
CA SER A 34 -13.47 7.98 14.78
C SER A 34 -12.64 7.23 13.73
N THR A 35 -12.02 6.13 14.16
CA THR A 35 -11.37 5.17 13.29
C THR A 35 -12.02 3.81 13.43
N VAL A 36 -12.40 3.21 12.31
CA VAL A 36 -12.94 1.85 12.26
C VAL A 36 -11.82 0.91 11.83
N PHE A 37 -11.60 -0.13 12.63
CA PHE A 37 -10.67 -1.21 12.34
C PHE A 37 -11.46 -2.47 12.03
N THR A 38 -11.13 -3.15 10.95
CA THR A 38 -11.76 -4.40 10.51
C THR A 38 -10.70 -5.43 10.18
N LEU A 39 -10.86 -6.66 10.63
CA LEU A 39 -9.92 -7.74 10.37
C LEU A 39 -10.66 -9.03 10.05
N ASN A 40 -10.15 -9.81 9.10
CA ASN A 40 -10.55 -11.18 8.90
C ASN A 40 -9.59 -12.09 9.69
N ALA A 41 -10.11 -12.85 10.64
CA ALA A 41 -9.32 -13.73 11.48
C ALA A 41 -10.17 -14.92 11.97
N PRO A 42 -9.56 -16.12 12.13
CA PRO A 42 -10.29 -17.32 12.58
C PRO A 42 -10.71 -17.25 14.04
N SER A 43 -10.11 -16.38 14.84
CA SER A 43 -10.41 -16.17 16.25
C SER A 43 -10.49 -14.68 16.58
N ARG A 44 -11.13 -14.37 17.71
CA ARG A 44 -11.38 -13.00 18.16
C ARG A 44 -10.09 -12.20 18.36
N PRO A 45 -9.78 -11.19 17.49
CA PRO A 45 -8.60 -10.37 17.63
C PRO A 45 -8.72 -9.35 18.76
N THR A 46 -7.56 -8.87 19.20
CA THR A 46 -7.47 -7.73 20.10
C THR A 46 -6.73 -6.60 19.39
N LEU A 47 -7.36 -5.44 19.24
CA LEU A 47 -6.71 -4.22 18.78
C LEU A 47 -5.87 -3.63 19.92
N ARG A 48 -4.62 -3.29 19.62
CA ARG A 48 -3.69 -2.60 20.52
C ARG A 48 -3.27 -1.26 19.90
N LEU A 49 -3.26 -0.21 20.70
CA LEU A 49 -2.87 1.14 20.25
C LEU A 49 -1.61 1.60 20.97
N TYR A 50 -0.74 2.29 20.22
CA TYR A 50 0.58 2.75 20.67
C TYR A 50 0.79 4.21 20.27
N ARG A 51 1.55 4.94 21.12
CA ARG A 51 1.94 6.32 20.80
C ARG A 51 3.19 6.42 19.94
N ALA A 52 4.00 5.36 19.90
CA ALA A 52 5.25 5.30 19.14
C ALA A 52 5.24 4.14 18.16
N GLY A 53 5.93 4.28 17.04
CA GLY A 53 6.07 3.23 16.03
C GLY A 53 6.91 2.06 16.50
N ARG A 54 7.88 2.31 17.37
CA ARG A 54 8.77 1.30 17.96
C ARG A 54 8.86 1.48 19.47
N GLY A 55 9.13 0.38 20.17
CA GLY A 55 9.25 0.41 21.64
C GLY A 55 7.96 0.81 22.36
N GLY A 56 8.06 1.07 23.67
CA GLY A 56 6.93 1.48 24.48
C GLY A 56 5.82 0.42 24.61
N LYS A 57 4.93 0.63 25.57
CA LYS A 57 3.77 -0.25 25.83
C LYS A 57 2.52 0.30 25.14
N GLN A 58 1.59 -0.60 24.79
CA GLN A 58 0.26 -0.16 24.36
C GLN A 58 -0.41 0.68 25.44
N TYR A 59 -1.01 1.81 25.06
CA TYR A 59 -1.79 2.63 25.97
C TYR A 59 -3.28 2.24 25.99
N LYS A 60 -3.71 1.45 24.99
CA LYS A 60 -5.08 0.95 24.90
C LYS A 60 -5.10 -0.45 24.28
N LYS A 61 -5.98 -1.29 24.81
CA LYS A 61 -6.18 -2.68 24.37
C LYS A 61 -7.68 -2.96 24.35
N MET A 62 -8.20 -3.45 23.23
CA MET A 62 -9.63 -3.64 23.02
C MET A 62 -9.92 -4.90 22.23
N LYS A 63 -10.82 -5.75 22.72
CA LYS A 63 -11.29 -6.92 21.96
C LYS A 63 -12.26 -6.48 20.86
N MET A 64 -12.06 -6.92 19.65
CA MET A 64 -12.92 -6.63 18.51
C MET A 64 -14.24 -7.40 18.61
N LYS A 65 -15.29 -6.90 17.95
CA LYS A 65 -16.61 -7.53 17.87
C LYS A 65 -16.77 -8.26 16.56
N GLN A 66 -17.41 -9.42 16.58
CA GLN A 66 -17.74 -10.15 15.37
C GLN A 66 -18.85 -9.42 14.60
N VAL A 67 -18.64 -9.24 13.30
CA VAL A 67 -19.59 -8.57 12.39
C VAL A 67 -19.93 -9.41 11.16
N GLY A 68 -19.33 -10.59 11.06
CA GLY A 68 -19.55 -11.54 10.00
C GLY A 68 -18.75 -12.83 10.22
N ASP A 69 -18.84 -13.76 9.29
CA ASP A 69 -18.06 -14.98 9.36
C ASP A 69 -16.56 -14.66 9.25
N ASN A 70 -15.81 -15.04 10.30
CA ASN A 70 -14.38 -14.70 10.47
C ASN A 70 -14.05 -13.19 10.33
N ARG A 71 -15.05 -12.30 10.35
CA ARG A 71 -14.88 -10.86 10.25
C ARG A 71 -15.14 -10.17 11.59
N TRP A 72 -14.17 -9.36 11.99
CA TRP A 72 -14.16 -8.65 13.26
C TRP A 72 -13.98 -7.15 13.02
N SER A 73 -14.68 -6.32 13.80
CA SER A 73 -14.59 -4.87 13.69
C SER A 73 -14.64 -4.20 15.06
N ILE A 74 -14.08 -2.99 15.12
CA ILE A 74 -14.18 -2.10 16.26
C ILE A 74 -14.08 -0.66 15.80
N GLU A 75 -14.95 0.19 16.30
CA GLU A 75 -14.86 1.64 16.16
C GLU A 75 -14.22 2.25 17.40
N VAL A 76 -13.23 3.10 17.20
CA VAL A 76 -12.59 3.87 18.27
C VAL A 76 -12.88 5.35 18.04
N LYS A 77 -13.61 5.95 18.97
CA LYS A 77 -13.98 7.37 18.92
C LYS A 77 -12.78 8.27 19.21
N GLY A 78 -12.78 9.46 18.60
CA GLY A 78 -11.73 10.46 18.67
C GLY A 78 -10.76 10.38 17.50
N ASP A 79 -9.93 11.42 17.40
CA ASP A 79 -8.90 11.50 16.36
C ASP A 79 -7.70 10.61 16.73
N LEU A 80 -7.46 9.60 15.90
CA LEU A 80 -6.34 8.68 16.05
C LEU A 80 -5.23 8.93 15.03
N LYS A 81 -5.26 10.02 14.26
CA LYS A 81 -4.21 10.33 13.28
C LYS A 81 -2.83 10.30 13.94
N GLY A 82 -1.91 9.56 13.35
CA GLY A 82 -0.55 9.37 13.87
C GLY A 82 -0.41 8.33 14.98
N VAL A 83 -1.52 7.72 15.45
CA VAL A 83 -1.48 6.60 16.39
C VAL A 83 -1.06 5.34 15.65
N PHE A 84 -0.21 4.54 16.29
CA PHE A 84 0.17 3.22 15.78
C PHE A 84 -0.71 2.13 16.37
N TYR A 85 -0.87 1.05 15.63
CA TYR A 85 -1.71 -0.07 16.05
C TYR A 85 -1.17 -1.43 15.60
N THR A 86 -1.62 -2.46 16.30
CA THR A 86 -1.47 -3.86 15.89
C THR A 86 -2.76 -4.62 16.19
N PHE A 87 -2.91 -5.76 15.53
CA PHE A 87 -3.88 -6.78 15.86
C PHE A 87 -3.17 -7.97 16.52
N ASP A 88 -3.61 -8.34 17.73
CA ASP A 88 -3.17 -9.57 18.38
C ASP A 88 -4.20 -10.67 18.07
N ILE A 89 -3.78 -11.65 17.30
CA ILE A 89 -4.61 -12.78 16.85
C ILE A 89 -4.37 -14.06 17.65
N GLY A 90 -3.70 -13.96 18.82
CA GLY A 90 -3.37 -15.09 19.70
C GLY A 90 -2.05 -15.81 19.37
N ARG A 91 -1.39 -15.43 18.28
CA ARG A 91 -0.06 -15.97 17.87
C ARG A 91 1.01 -14.88 17.77
N GLY A 92 0.74 -13.73 18.35
CA GLY A 92 1.56 -12.52 18.27
C GLY A 92 0.79 -11.35 17.68
N GLU A 93 1.47 -10.23 17.58
CA GLU A 93 0.96 -8.99 17.04
C GLU A 93 1.33 -8.83 15.56
N THR A 94 0.42 -8.29 14.78
CA THR A 94 0.61 -8.00 13.35
C THR A 94 0.05 -6.61 13.01
N PRO A 95 0.66 -5.86 12.09
CA PRO A 95 0.10 -4.61 11.59
C PRO A 95 -1.18 -4.80 10.76
N GLY A 96 -1.43 -6.04 10.31
CA GLY A 96 -2.50 -6.37 9.38
C GLY A 96 -1.99 -6.51 7.94
N VAL A 97 -2.63 -7.38 7.16
CA VAL A 97 -2.21 -7.73 5.80
C VAL A 97 -2.46 -6.56 4.81
N PHE A 98 -3.46 -5.74 5.10
CA PHE A 98 -3.83 -4.59 4.26
C PHE A 98 -3.41 -3.24 4.86
N ALA A 99 -2.46 -3.23 5.81
CA ALA A 99 -1.87 -2.00 6.29
C ALA A 99 -1.34 -1.16 5.12
N LYS A 100 -1.58 0.16 5.16
CA LYS A 100 -1.13 1.11 4.13
C LYS A 100 0.07 1.94 4.56
N ALA A 101 0.30 2.01 5.86
CA ALA A 101 1.38 2.74 6.48
C ALA A 101 1.86 1.98 7.70
N VAL A 102 3.16 1.86 7.87
CA VAL A 102 3.78 1.18 9.02
C VAL A 102 4.89 2.02 9.60
N SER A 103 5.29 1.68 10.82
CA SER A 103 6.48 2.21 11.47
C SER A 103 7.76 1.68 10.80
N CYS A 104 8.89 2.29 11.12
CA CYS A 104 10.21 1.78 10.76
C CYS A 104 10.34 0.29 11.13
N ASN A 105 10.85 -0.51 10.20
CA ASN A 105 10.94 -1.97 10.26
C ASN A 105 9.56 -2.68 10.32
N GLY A 106 8.49 -2.05 9.87
CA GLY A 106 7.21 -2.70 9.58
C GLY A 106 6.40 -3.27 10.74
N GLY A 107 6.83 -3.07 12.00
CA GLY A 107 6.27 -3.80 13.14
C GLY A 107 4.87 -3.34 13.62
N ARG A 108 4.50 -2.09 13.36
CA ARG A 108 3.19 -1.51 13.72
C ARG A 108 2.63 -0.74 12.55
N ALA A 109 1.33 -0.92 12.28
CA ALA A 109 0.64 -0.06 11.34
C ALA A 109 0.34 1.31 11.96
N ALA A 110 0.16 2.32 11.11
CA ALA A 110 -0.17 3.67 11.53
C ALA A 110 -1.54 4.11 11.00
N VAL A 111 -2.26 4.87 11.81
CA VAL A 111 -3.48 5.57 11.38
C VAL A 111 -3.05 6.81 10.61
N VAL A 112 -3.29 6.82 9.31
CA VAL A 112 -2.96 7.92 8.41
C VAL A 112 -4.20 8.40 7.67
N ASP A 113 -4.25 9.67 7.38
CA ASP A 113 -5.17 10.20 6.37
C ASP A 113 -4.45 10.16 5.02
N MET A 114 -4.92 9.31 4.11
CA MET A 114 -4.28 9.15 2.79
C MET A 114 -4.30 10.46 1.97
N ARG A 115 -5.15 11.42 2.31
CA ARG A 115 -5.16 12.74 1.65
C ARG A 115 -3.89 13.55 1.95
N ASP A 116 -3.25 13.31 3.09
CA ASP A 116 -2.00 13.97 3.47
C ASP A 116 -0.78 13.44 2.70
N THR A 117 -0.95 12.36 1.94
CA THR A 117 0.13 11.70 1.19
C THR A 117 0.09 12.05 -0.31
N ASN A 118 -0.81 12.92 -0.73
CA ASN A 118 -0.86 13.38 -2.11
C ASN A 118 0.18 14.50 -2.32
N PRO A 119 1.07 14.39 -3.31
CA PRO A 119 1.96 15.50 -3.66
C PRO A 119 1.17 16.68 -4.22
N ALA A 120 1.79 17.86 -4.19
CA ALA A 120 1.18 19.06 -4.77
C ALA A 120 0.85 18.85 -6.26
N GLY A 121 -0.37 19.19 -6.65
CA GLY A 121 -0.85 19.04 -8.02
C GLY A 121 -1.36 17.64 -8.38
N TRP A 122 -1.42 16.70 -7.43
CA TRP A 122 -1.90 15.34 -7.66
C TRP A 122 -3.30 15.28 -8.28
N GLU A 123 -4.18 16.19 -7.91
CA GLU A 123 -5.54 16.32 -8.46
C GLU A 123 -5.56 16.65 -9.96
N ASN A 124 -4.46 17.21 -10.48
CA ASN A 124 -4.31 17.58 -11.90
C ASN A 124 -3.54 16.51 -12.69
N ASP A 125 -3.03 15.47 -12.02
CA ASP A 125 -2.31 14.40 -12.71
C ASP A 125 -3.19 13.68 -13.72
N ARG A 126 -2.61 13.33 -14.86
CA ARG A 126 -3.29 12.63 -15.96
C ARG A 126 -2.44 11.45 -16.39
N ARG A 127 -3.06 10.29 -16.33
CA ARG A 127 -2.43 9.07 -16.84
C ARG A 127 -2.14 9.20 -18.34
N LEU A 128 -0.88 8.95 -18.70
CA LEU A 128 -0.53 8.77 -20.10
C LEU A 128 -1.13 7.45 -20.61
N THR A 129 -1.73 7.49 -21.80
CA THR A 129 -2.28 6.31 -22.46
C THR A 129 -1.38 5.90 -23.61
N THR A 130 -1.04 4.61 -23.66
CA THR A 130 -0.41 4.01 -24.85
C THR A 130 -1.49 3.46 -25.76
N LYS A 131 -1.28 3.56 -27.08
CA LYS A 131 -2.22 3.02 -28.07
C LYS A 131 -2.19 1.50 -28.10
N SER A 132 -1.01 0.91 -27.89
CA SER A 132 -0.79 -0.52 -27.89
C SER A 132 0.30 -0.89 -26.87
N MET A 133 0.20 -2.09 -26.31
CA MET A 133 1.28 -2.66 -25.48
C MET A 133 2.56 -2.89 -26.28
N ALA A 134 2.45 -3.08 -27.62
CA ALA A 134 3.59 -3.23 -28.50
C ALA A 134 4.42 -1.94 -28.68
N ASP A 135 3.84 -0.78 -28.32
CA ASP A 135 4.53 0.51 -28.38
C ASP A 135 5.37 0.80 -27.12
N LEU A 136 5.36 -0.11 -26.13
CA LEU A 136 6.11 0.07 -24.89
C LEU A 136 7.60 -0.21 -25.11
N VAL A 137 8.42 0.75 -24.70
CA VAL A 137 9.85 0.60 -24.48
C VAL A 137 10.08 0.60 -22.98
N LEU A 138 10.23 -0.61 -22.43
CA LEU A 138 10.33 -0.85 -21.00
C LEU A 138 11.78 -0.71 -20.52
N TYR A 139 11.96 -0.06 -19.39
CA TYR A 139 13.21 -0.01 -18.66
C TYR A 139 12.96 -0.52 -17.25
N GLU A 140 13.55 -1.66 -16.91
CA GLU A 140 13.47 -2.18 -15.55
C GLU A 140 14.59 -1.57 -14.70
N LEU A 141 14.25 -1.13 -13.50
CA LEU A 141 15.22 -0.54 -12.59
C LEU A 141 14.92 -0.86 -11.12
N HIS A 142 15.98 -0.85 -10.33
CA HIS A 142 15.94 -0.90 -8.88
C HIS A 142 16.12 0.52 -8.32
N HIS A 143 15.25 0.97 -7.41
CA HIS A 143 15.25 2.35 -6.92
C HIS A 143 16.62 2.81 -6.41
N ARG A 144 17.25 1.97 -5.56
CA ARG A 144 18.55 2.30 -5.00
C ARG A 144 19.64 2.33 -6.08
N ASP A 145 19.75 1.26 -6.84
CA ASP A 145 20.88 1.04 -7.74
C ASP A 145 20.88 2.01 -8.93
N PHE A 146 19.71 2.45 -9.38
CA PHE A 146 19.57 3.43 -10.44
C PHE A 146 20.27 4.78 -10.10
N SER A 147 20.34 5.12 -8.82
CA SER A 147 20.77 6.47 -8.40
C SER A 147 21.90 6.51 -7.38
N ILE A 148 22.26 5.37 -6.73
CA ILE A 148 23.16 5.37 -5.58
C ILE A 148 24.61 5.73 -5.95
N ASP A 149 25.07 5.38 -7.16
CA ASP A 149 26.42 5.67 -7.59
C ASP A 149 26.65 7.18 -7.68
N PRO A 150 27.81 7.70 -7.21
CA PRO A 150 28.17 9.10 -7.31
C PRO A 150 28.10 9.65 -8.74
N SER A 151 28.41 8.84 -9.75
CA SER A 151 28.41 9.24 -11.16
C SER A 151 27.02 9.55 -11.72
N SER A 152 25.94 9.09 -11.04
CA SER A 152 24.56 9.43 -11.41
C SER A 152 24.33 10.94 -11.41
N GLY A 153 25.03 11.67 -10.52
CA GLY A 153 24.90 13.11 -10.33
C GLY A 153 23.48 13.51 -9.88
N LEU A 154 22.71 12.55 -9.32
CA LEU A 154 21.43 12.81 -8.69
C LEU A 154 21.62 13.23 -7.23
N VAL A 155 20.66 14.00 -6.71
CA VAL A 155 20.71 14.53 -5.32
C VAL A 155 20.15 13.49 -4.35
N ASN A 156 18.99 12.93 -4.68
CA ASN A 156 18.22 12.03 -3.80
C ASN A 156 18.66 10.57 -3.98
N LYS A 157 19.95 10.28 -3.86
CA LYS A 157 20.53 8.96 -4.16
C LYS A 157 19.92 7.85 -3.33
N GLY A 158 19.51 6.78 -4.02
CA GLY A 158 18.90 5.58 -3.41
C GLY A 158 17.50 5.80 -2.86
N LYS A 159 16.84 6.92 -3.18
CA LYS A 159 15.52 7.28 -2.66
C LYS A 159 14.45 7.33 -3.75
N PHE A 160 13.19 7.21 -3.37
CA PHE A 160 12.06 7.35 -4.31
C PHE A 160 12.16 8.65 -5.13
N LEU A 161 12.49 9.74 -4.50
CA LEU A 161 12.57 11.06 -5.16
C LEU A 161 13.68 11.17 -6.20
N ALA A 162 14.65 10.26 -6.25
CA ALA A 162 15.67 10.26 -7.31
C ALA A 162 15.03 10.16 -8.71
N LEU A 163 13.93 9.36 -8.84
CA LEU A 163 13.24 9.18 -10.11
C LEU A 163 12.43 10.41 -10.55
N THR A 164 12.14 11.33 -9.66
CA THR A 164 11.43 12.58 -9.97
C THR A 164 12.37 13.71 -10.41
N GLU A 165 13.67 13.51 -10.29
CA GLU A 165 14.65 14.53 -10.68
C GLU A 165 14.68 14.71 -12.20
N LYS A 166 14.78 15.96 -12.65
CA LYS A 166 14.82 16.30 -14.08
C LYS A 166 15.91 15.53 -14.85
N LYS A 167 17.06 15.29 -14.20
CA LYS A 167 18.19 14.57 -14.80
C LYS A 167 17.85 13.09 -15.01
N ALA A 168 17.19 12.43 -14.04
CA ALA A 168 16.76 11.05 -14.16
C ALA A 168 15.73 10.90 -15.30
N ILE A 169 14.72 11.77 -15.32
CA ILE A 169 13.69 11.80 -16.36
C ILE A 169 14.30 12.05 -17.74
N ALA A 170 15.25 13.01 -17.85
CA ALA A 170 15.92 13.29 -19.11
C ALA A 170 16.74 12.11 -19.63
N HIS A 171 17.43 11.39 -18.73
CA HIS A 171 18.17 10.18 -19.08
C HIS A 171 17.26 9.10 -19.68
N LEU A 172 16.15 8.77 -18.99
CA LEU A 172 15.19 7.77 -19.46
C LEU A 172 14.58 8.19 -20.80
N LYS A 173 14.23 9.45 -20.98
CA LYS A 173 13.71 9.97 -22.25
C LYS A 173 14.73 9.89 -23.38
N ALA A 174 16.02 10.18 -23.11
CA ALA A 174 17.08 10.09 -24.09
C ALA A 174 17.31 8.65 -24.60
N LEU A 175 17.01 7.66 -23.76
CA LEU A 175 17.02 6.23 -24.13
C LEU A 175 15.78 5.79 -24.93
N GLY A 176 14.80 6.68 -25.12
CA GLY A 176 13.54 6.35 -25.77
C GLY A 176 12.55 5.56 -24.89
N VAL A 177 12.80 5.50 -23.60
CA VAL A 177 11.95 4.79 -22.63
C VAL A 177 10.63 5.54 -22.45
N ASN A 178 9.53 4.81 -22.53
CA ASN A 178 8.18 5.36 -22.28
C ASN A 178 7.42 4.60 -21.19
N ALA A 179 8.02 3.56 -20.62
CA ALA A 179 7.49 2.87 -19.45
C ALA A 179 8.66 2.40 -18.55
N VAL A 180 8.52 2.62 -17.26
CA VAL A 180 9.48 2.15 -16.25
C VAL A 180 8.86 1.01 -15.47
N HIS A 181 9.54 -0.13 -15.44
CA HIS A 181 9.22 -1.27 -14.59
C HIS A 181 10.12 -1.22 -13.36
N ILE A 182 9.54 -0.89 -12.22
CA ILE A 182 10.30 -0.75 -10.98
C ILE A 182 10.32 -2.10 -10.27
N LEU A 183 11.52 -2.57 -9.86
CA LEU A 183 11.68 -3.72 -8.98
C LEU A 183 10.92 -3.50 -7.67
N PRO A 184 10.60 -4.55 -6.90
CA PRO A 184 9.73 -4.44 -5.72
C PRO A 184 10.10 -3.27 -4.80
N SER A 185 9.11 -2.45 -4.50
CA SER A 185 9.25 -1.20 -3.72
C SER A 185 8.37 -1.19 -2.49
N TYR A 186 7.76 -2.34 -2.16
CA TYR A 186 7.03 -2.55 -0.91
C TYR A 186 8.01 -2.77 0.25
N ASP A 187 7.50 -2.65 1.46
CA ASP A 187 8.23 -2.89 2.71
C ASP A 187 8.72 -4.35 2.77
N PHE A 188 10.03 -4.56 2.80
CA PHE A 188 10.67 -5.87 2.78
C PHE A 188 11.48 -6.13 4.07
N ALA A 189 11.76 -7.41 4.37
CA ALA A 189 12.17 -7.85 5.70
C ALA A 189 13.67 -7.72 5.99
N SER A 190 14.54 -7.80 4.97
CA SER A 190 15.99 -7.98 5.19
C SER A 190 16.81 -6.70 5.21
N ILE A 191 16.16 -5.53 5.22
CA ILE A 191 16.79 -4.23 5.44
C ILE A 191 16.42 -3.72 6.83
N ASP A 192 17.41 -3.31 7.62
CA ASP A 192 17.17 -2.55 8.85
C ASP A 192 17.02 -1.07 8.50
N GLU A 193 15.78 -0.62 8.36
CA GLU A 193 15.44 0.76 8.00
C GLU A 193 15.94 1.80 9.02
N ALA A 194 16.28 1.38 10.24
CA ALA A 194 16.86 2.25 11.25
C ALA A 194 18.34 2.54 11.00
N LYS A 195 18.99 1.81 10.10
CA LYS A 195 20.40 1.94 9.73
C LYS A 195 20.55 2.42 8.28
N TYR A 196 19.82 3.43 7.91
CA TYR A 196 19.75 3.96 6.53
C TYR A 196 21.08 4.53 6.01
N ASP A 197 22.04 4.83 6.87
CA ASP A 197 23.41 5.26 6.56
C ASP A 197 24.38 4.10 6.31
N THR A 198 23.96 2.88 6.64
CA THR A 198 24.75 1.67 6.42
C THR A 198 24.38 1.05 5.08
N PRO A 199 25.34 0.75 4.19
CA PRO A 199 25.06 0.07 2.94
C PRO A 199 24.41 -1.29 3.16
N GLN A 200 23.18 -1.43 2.71
CA GLN A 200 22.40 -2.66 2.74
C GLN A 200 21.80 -2.88 1.35
N TYR A 201 21.84 -4.09 0.87
CA TYR A 201 21.31 -4.45 -0.44
C TYR A 201 20.17 -5.45 -0.31
N ASN A 202 19.10 -5.21 -1.05
CA ASN A 202 17.98 -6.12 -1.20
C ASN A 202 17.34 -5.93 -2.59
N TRP A 203 16.99 -7.02 -3.24
CA TRP A 203 16.23 -6.99 -4.49
C TRP A 203 14.75 -6.63 -4.30
N GLY A 204 14.26 -6.72 -3.05
CA GLY A 204 12.87 -6.43 -2.68
C GLY A 204 11.93 -7.63 -2.78
N TYR A 205 12.41 -8.84 -3.04
CA TYR A 205 11.57 -10.04 -3.19
C TYR A 205 11.31 -10.81 -1.87
N ASP A 206 11.48 -10.17 -0.74
CA ASP A 206 11.19 -10.70 0.60
C ASP A 206 10.17 -9.81 1.35
N PRO A 207 8.91 -9.72 0.88
CA PRO A 207 7.91 -8.80 1.39
C PRO A 207 7.57 -9.04 2.85
N LEU A 208 7.56 -7.96 3.64
CA LEU A 208 7.02 -7.91 4.99
C LEU A 208 5.60 -7.34 4.97
N ASN A 209 5.42 -6.19 4.32
CA ASN A 209 4.12 -5.53 4.17
C ASN A 209 3.87 -5.11 2.72
N TYR A 210 3.14 -5.91 1.95
CA TYR A 210 2.91 -5.72 0.50
C TYR A 210 2.26 -4.39 0.10
N ASN A 211 1.47 -3.79 0.98
CA ASN A 211 0.70 -2.59 0.65
C ASN A 211 1.34 -1.30 1.19
N VAL A 212 2.59 -1.38 1.63
CA VAL A 212 3.35 -0.29 2.23
C VAL A 212 4.61 -0.05 1.40
N PRO A 213 4.96 1.19 1.04
CA PRO A 213 6.23 1.49 0.40
C PRO A 213 7.43 1.24 1.33
N GLU A 214 8.56 0.84 0.76
CA GLU A 214 9.80 0.56 1.48
C GLU A 214 10.36 1.80 2.18
N GLY A 215 10.65 1.68 3.48
CA GLY A 215 11.10 2.80 4.28
C GLY A 215 12.54 3.23 4.01
N SER A 216 13.42 2.32 3.59
CA SER A 216 14.80 2.67 3.23
C SER A 216 14.90 3.56 2.00
N TYR A 217 13.88 3.54 1.12
CA TYR A 217 13.77 4.46 -0.01
C TYR A 217 13.08 5.79 0.33
N SER A 218 12.49 5.90 1.50
CA SER A 218 11.94 7.15 2.04
C SER A 218 13.04 8.03 2.65
N PHE A 219 12.77 9.32 2.81
CA PHE A 219 13.63 10.22 3.58
C PHE A 219 13.54 10.02 5.08
N ASP A 220 12.41 9.48 5.54
CA ASP A 220 12.16 9.26 6.95
C ASP A 220 11.27 8.02 7.14
N ALA A 221 11.91 6.91 7.47
CA ALA A 221 11.23 5.66 7.73
C ALA A 221 10.40 5.67 9.04
N GLU A 222 10.69 6.60 9.95
CA GLU A 222 9.95 6.74 11.22
C GLU A 222 8.60 7.44 11.03
N LEU A 223 8.44 8.25 9.97
CA LEU A 223 7.19 8.92 9.64
C LEU A 223 6.43 8.15 8.56
N PRO A 224 5.38 7.39 8.94
CA PRO A 224 4.65 6.53 8.00
C PRO A 224 4.12 7.24 6.76
N THR A 225 3.74 8.52 6.87
CA THR A 225 3.27 9.35 5.74
C THR A 225 4.39 9.66 4.74
N ARG A 226 5.65 9.74 5.19
CA ARG A 226 6.81 10.03 4.33
C ARG A 226 7.20 8.87 3.42
N ARG A 227 6.79 7.65 3.75
CA ARG A 227 6.96 6.49 2.88
C ARG A 227 6.05 6.55 1.64
N ILE A 228 4.91 7.22 1.76
CA ILE A 228 3.84 7.21 0.76
C ILE A 228 3.90 8.46 -0.12
N LEU A 229 4.32 9.59 0.45
CA LEU A 229 4.40 10.89 -0.22
C LEU A 229 5.55 10.92 -1.33
#